data_702baf61f3ef490edf3a5b3232935127
#
_entry.id   702baf61f3ef490edf3a5b3232935127
#
_cell.length_a   1.000
_cell.length_b   1.000
_cell.length_c   1.000
_cell.angle_alpha   90.00
_cell.angle_beta   90.00
_cell.angle_gamma   90.00
#
_symmetry.space_group_name_H-M   'P 1'
#
loop_
_entity.id
_entity.type
_entity.pdbx_description
1 polymer ?
#
loop_
_entity_poly.entity_id
_entity_poly.type
_entity_poly.pdbx_seq_one_letter_code
_entity_poly.pdbx_strand_id
1 'polypeptide(L)'
;GIGHDIFQMYQNFDVTSWSKSSYEDFRRLTKIIDNAKKGLFVCVGSKVFVPMVIEKAFSVAKNNGSECKFDSLVCDLFTLEQVDGSEYTNRDTEKAGYYERQLKTFGRISEEIQYWRADNRAVYERLYQMIMEGRKNNE
;
A
#
# COMPACT_ATOMS: atom_id res chain seq x y z
N GLY A 1 11.86 0.45 10.80
CA GLY A 1 11.99 -0.10 12.16
C GLY A 1 13.42 0.04 12.68
N ILE A 2 13.60 -0.04 13.97
CA ILE A 2 14.95 0.02 14.58
C ILE A 2 15.80 -1.13 14.04
N GLY A 3 17.03 -0.80 13.61
CA GLY A 3 17.97 -1.74 13.01
C GLY A 3 17.83 -1.96 11.50
N HIS A 4 16.87 -1.30 10.85
CA HIS A 4 16.65 -1.44 9.40
C HIS A 4 17.31 -0.34 8.57
N ASP A 5 17.57 0.83 9.17
CA ASP A 5 18.05 1.99 8.44
C ASP A 5 19.44 2.40 8.91
N ILE A 6 20.34 2.63 7.98
CA ILE A 6 21.74 2.94 8.28
C ILE A 6 21.93 4.24 9.06
N PHE A 7 21.04 5.22 8.89
CA PHE A 7 21.12 6.48 9.62
C PHE A 7 20.96 6.32 11.13
N GLN A 8 20.37 5.21 11.60
CA GLN A 8 20.26 4.88 13.02
C GLN A 8 21.62 4.57 13.68
N MET A 9 22.67 4.38 12.87
CA MET A 9 24.03 4.12 13.36
C MET A 9 24.83 5.39 13.61
N TYR A 10 24.32 6.57 13.25
CA TYR A 10 24.99 7.84 13.54
C TYR A 10 24.99 8.12 15.03
N GLN A 11 26.13 8.63 15.55
CA GLN A 11 26.30 8.94 16.98
C GLN A 11 25.25 9.90 17.54
N ASN A 12 24.79 10.82 16.71
CA ASN A 12 23.81 11.85 17.09
C ASN A 12 22.38 11.48 16.69
N PHE A 13 22.10 10.20 16.44
CA PHE A 13 20.75 9.77 16.12
C PHE A 13 19.83 9.90 17.34
N ASP A 14 18.82 10.77 17.20
CA ASP A 14 17.79 10.92 18.23
C ASP A 14 16.66 9.91 18.03
N VAL A 15 16.76 8.80 18.73
CA VAL A 15 15.77 7.72 18.71
C VAL A 15 14.39 8.19 19.18
N THR A 16 14.32 9.17 20.07
CA THR A 16 13.06 9.66 20.63
C THR A 16 12.30 10.46 19.58
N SER A 17 12.94 11.41 18.93
CA SER A 17 12.35 12.19 17.84
C SER A 17 11.95 11.28 16.67
N TRP A 18 12.79 10.34 16.31
CA TRP A 18 12.51 9.39 15.25
C TRP A 18 11.29 8.49 15.56
N SER A 19 11.23 7.92 16.75
CA SER A 19 10.11 7.08 17.17
C SER A 19 8.80 7.88 17.23
N LYS A 20 8.85 9.10 17.72
CA LYS A 20 7.71 10.01 17.74
C LYS A 20 7.20 10.31 16.33
N SER A 21 8.08 10.68 15.41
CA SER A 21 7.74 10.93 14.01
C SER A 21 7.12 9.70 13.34
N SER A 22 7.74 8.53 13.50
CA SER A 22 7.21 7.30 12.93
C SER A 22 5.81 6.95 13.45
N TYR A 23 5.57 7.18 14.73
CA TYR A 23 4.26 6.96 15.32
C TYR A 23 3.22 7.97 14.83
N GLU A 24 3.58 9.24 14.69
CA GLU A 24 2.70 10.27 14.15
C GLU A 24 2.34 9.97 12.68
N ASP A 25 3.27 9.50 11.89
CA ASP A 25 3.00 9.09 10.49
C ASP A 25 2.05 7.90 10.44
N PHE A 26 2.22 6.91 11.32
CA PHE A 26 1.27 5.81 11.44
C PHE A 26 -0.14 6.29 11.84
N ARG A 27 -0.25 7.24 12.77
CA ARG A 27 -1.53 7.84 13.16
C ARG A 27 -2.19 8.60 12.00
N ARG A 28 -1.41 9.32 11.19
CA ARG A 28 -1.91 10.00 9.98
C ARG A 28 -2.43 8.99 8.97
N LEU A 29 -1.68 7.93 8.72
CA LEU A 29 -2.12 6.84 7.83
C LEU A 29 -3.45 6.23 8.33
N THR A 30 -3.55 5.94 9.61
CA THR A 30 -4.79 5.40 10.21
C THR A 30 -5.97 6.34 9.98
N LYS A 31 -5.79 7.66 10.15
CA LYS A 31 -6.84 8.66 9.89
C LYS A 31 -7.23 8.73 8.41
N ILE A 32 -6.27 8.60 7.50
CA ILE A 32 -6.55 8.58 6.05
C ILE A 32 -7.41 7.36 5.72
N ILE A 33 -7.07 6.21 6.25
CA ILE A 33 -7.84 4.98 6.05
C ILE A 33 -9.23 5.09 6.68
N ASP A 34 -9.33 5.58 7.90
CA ASP A 34 -10.60 5.78 8.61
C ASP A 34 -11.59 6.63 7.81
N ASN A 35 -11.10 7.65 7.12
CA ASN A 35 -11.89 8.53 6.27
C ASN A 35 -12.12 8.02 4.84
N ALA A 36 -11.52 6.89 4.47
CA ALA A 36 -11.67 6.33 3.13
C ALA A 36 -13.04 5.66 2.96
N LYS A 37 -14.01 6.38 2.40
CA LYS A 37 -15.34 5.85 2.08
C LYS A 37 -15.41 5.23 0.69
N LYS A 38 -14.57 5.69 -0.20
CA LYS A 38 -14.32 5.18 -1.55
C LYS A 38 -13.03 5.82 -2.04
N GLY A 39 -12.06 5.03 -2.42
CA GLY A 39 -10.77 5.55 -2.88
C GLY A 39 -9.89 4.44 -3.42
N LEU A 40 -8.75 4.83 -3.99
CA LEU A 40 -7.74 3.92 -4.49
C LEU A 40 -6.47 4.03 -3.64
N PHE A 41 -6.07 2.94 -3.01
CA PHE A 41 -4.77 2.82 -2.39
C PHE A 41 -3.75 2.27 -3.39
N VAL A 42 -2.68 3.02 -3.64
CA VAL A 42 -1.64 2.61 -4.58
C VAL A 42 -0.38 2.18 -3.83
N CYS A 43 0.00 0.93 -3.97
CA CYS A 43 1.23 0.38 -3.41
C CYS A 43 2.25 0.18 -4.54
N VAL A 44 3.36 0.90 -4.50
CA VAL A 44 4.43 0.81 -5.50
C VAL A 44 5.68 0.25 -4.85
N GLY A 45 6.01 -1.00 -5.20
CA GLY A 45 7.08 -1.75 -4.54
C GLY A 45 6.73 -2.15 -3.10
N SER A 46 7.75 -2.40 -2.28
CA SER A 46 7.60 -2.73 -0.85
C SER A 46 6.76 -3.97 -0.55
N LYS A 47 7.27 -5.09 -0.97
CA LYS A 47 6.61 -6.41 -0.88
C LYS A 47 6.23 -6.85 0.55
N VAL A 48 6.92 -6.33 1.57
CA VAL A 48 6.80 -6.80 2.96
C VAL A 48 6.28 -5.71 3.90
N PHE A 49 6.91 -4.55 3.92
CA PHE A 49 6.62 -3.53 4.94
C PHE A 49 5.30 -2.81 4.75
N VAL A 50 5.00 -2.38 3.51
CA VAL A 50 3.74 -1.67 3.25
C VAL A 50 2.52 -2.53 3.56
N PRO A 51 2.43 -3.80 3.11
CA PRO A 51 1.31 -4.65 3.50
C PRO A 51 1.14 -4.79 5.01
N MET A 52 2.23 -4.95 5.74
CA MET A 52 2.18 -5.09 7.21
C MET A 52 1.70 -3.82 7.91
N VAL A 53 2.10 -2.67 7.44
CA VAL A 53 1.73 -1.38 8.05
C VAL A 53 0.28 -1.03 7.72
N ILE A 54 -0.13 -1.20 6.47
CA ILE A 54 -1.49 -0.88 6.03
C ILE A 54 -2.54 -1.79 6.70
N GLU A 55 -2.26 -3.08 6.83
CA GLU A 55 -3.14 -4.04 7.51
C GLU A 55 -3.38 -3.65 8.98
N LYS A 56 -2.33 -3.21 9.67
CA LYS A 56 -2.45 -2.73 11.06
C LYS A 56 -3.25 -1.43 11.14
N ALA A 57 -2.98 -0.48 10.27
CA ALA A 57 -3.71 0.79 10.25
C ALA A 57 -5.19 0.58 9.92
N PHE A 58 -5.50 -0.32 8.98
CA PHE A 58 -6.86 -0.74 8.66
C PHE A 58 -7.54 -1.42 9.86
N SER A 59 -6.85 -2.33 10.54
CA SER A 59 -7.37 -3.01 11.72
C SER A 59 -7.68 -2.02 12.86
N VAL A 60 -6.80 -1.04 13.08
CA VAL A 60 -7.07 0.04 14.08
C VAL A 60 -8.31 0.84 13.69
N ALA A 61 -8.44 1.25 12.43
CA ALA A 61 -9.63 1.96 11.96
C ALA A 61 -10.90 1.13 12.17
N LYS A 62 -10.90 -0.14 11.77
CA LYS A 62 -12.04 -1.05 11.96
C LYS A 62 -12.41 -1.26 13.42
N ASN A 63 -11.43 -1.43 14.30
CA ASN A 63 -11.66 -1.58 15.74
C ASN A 63 -12.27 -0.32 16.37
N ASN A 64 -12.02 0.84 15.77
CA ASN A 64 -12.65 2.11 16.17
C ASN A 64 -14.02 2.34 15.53
N GLY A 65 -14.59 1.35 14.84
CA GLY A 65 -15.91 1.43 14.24
C GLY A 65 -15.95 2.04 12.84
N SER A 66 -14.80 2.19 12.17
CA SER A 66 -14.75 2.73 10.81
C SER A 66 -15.43 1.80 9.79
N GLU A 67 -16.20 2.39 8.90
CA GLU A 67 -16.76 1.74 7.72
C GLU A 67 -15.89 1.94 6.47
N CYS A 68 -14.60 2.19 6.67
CA CYS A 68 -13.67 2.48 5.57
C CYS A 68 -13.69 1.38 4.50
N LYS A 69 -13.65 1.82 3.25
CA LYS A 69 -13.66 1.01 2.03
C LYS A 69 -12.75 1.65 1.00
N PHE A 70 -11.96 0.86 0.32
CA PHE A 70 -11.10 1.31 -0.78
C PHE A 70 -10.72 0.15 -1.68
N ASP A 71 -10.33 0.48 -2.91
CA ASP A 71 -9.70 -0.43 -3.84
C ASP A 71 -8.18 -0.32 -3.74
N SER A 72 -7.46 -1.33 -4.20
CA SER A 72 -6.00 -1.31 -4.21
C SER A 72 -5.42 -1.60 -5.58
N LEU A 73 -4.41 -0.81 -5.94
CA LEU A 73 -3.51 -1.07 -7.04
C LEU A 73 -2.13 -1.41 -6.47
N VAL A 74 -1.68 -2.61 -6.73
CA VAL A 74 -0.35 -3.08 -6.32
C VAL A 74 0.55 -3.14 -7.53
N CYS A 75 1.69 -2.46 -7.48
CA CYS A 75 2.68 -2.41 -8.55
C CYS A 75 4.00 -2.99 -8.06
N ASP A 76 4.57 -3.94 -8.81
CA ASP A 76 5.85 -4.55 -8.50
C ASP A 76 6.52 -5.12 -9.76
N LEU A 77 7.80 -5.48 -9.65
CA LEU A 77 8.59 -6.08 -10.74
C LEU A 77 8.33 -7.58 -10.93
N PHE A 78 7.78 -8.25 -9.94
CA PHE A 78 7.64 -9.69 -9.94
C PHE A 78 6.55 -10.20 -10.88
N THR A 79 6.82 -11.32 -11.52
CA THR A 79 5.79 -12.11 -12.22
C THR A 79 5.05 -12.94 -11.17
N LEU A 80 3.75 -12.89 -11.19
CA LEU A 80 2.93 -13.80 -10.40
C LEU A 80 2.81 -15.11 -11.19
N GLU A 81 3.25 -16.22 -10.61
CA GLU A 81 3.31 -17.51 -11.30
C GLU A 81 1.94 -18.06 -11.73
N GLN A 82 0.86 -17.49 -11.20
CA GLN A 82 -0.50 -18.02 -11.38
C GLN A 82 -1.48 -17.07 -12.08
N VAL A 83 -1.02 -15.93 -12.54
CA VAL A 83 -1.91 -14.94 -13.16
C VAL A 83 -1.44 -14.64 -14.57
N ASP A 84 -2.26 -14.99 -15.53
CA ASP A 84 -2.10 -14.61 -16.92
C ASP A 84 -2.41 -13.10 -17.08
N GLY A 85 -1.43 -12.35 -16.76
CA GLY A 85 -1.09 -11.03 -17.35
C GLY A 85 -1.90 -9.81 -16.97
N SER A 86 -3.13 -9.82 -16.49
CA SER A 86 -3.85 -8.55 -16.43
C SER A 86 -4.70 -8.25 -15.18
N GLU A 87 -5.27 -9.22 -14.52
CA GLU A 87 -6.14 -8.94 -13.37
C GLU A 87 -6.01 -10.01 -12.29
N TYR A 88 -5.44 -9.60 -11.16
CA TYR A 88 -5.46 -10.39 -9.95
C TYR A 88 -6.72 -10.05 -9.16
N THR A 89 -7.65 -10.98 -9.08
CA THR A 89 -8.90 -10.78 -8.36
C THR A 89 -8.81 -11.22 -6.90
N ASN A 90 -9.71 -10.76 -6.06
CA ASN A 90 -9.78 -11.17 -4.66
C ASN A 90 -9.88 -12.69 -4.48
N ARG A 91 -10.41 -13.40 -5.46
CA ARG A 91 -10.51 -14.88 -5.45
C ARG A 91 -9.16 -15.57 -5.58
N ASP A 92 -8.21 -14.92 -6.22
CA ASP A 92 -6.87 -15.48 -6.45
C ASP A 92 -5.93 -15.24 -5.26
N THR A 93 -6.28 -14.31 -4.37
CA THR A 93 -5.45 -13.99 -3.19
C THR A 93 -5.33 -15.16 -2.21
N GLU A 94 -6.29 -16.07 -2.16
CA GLU A 94 -6.23 -17.28 -1.34
C GLU A 94 -5.16 -18.26 -1.83
N LYS A 95 -4.86 -18.23 -3.12
CA LYS A 95 -3.86 -19.08 -3.77
C LYS A 95 -2.46 -18.47 -3.74
N ALA A 96 -2.34 -17.19 -3.37
CA ALA A 96 -1.07 -16.49 -3.31
C ALA A 96 -0.11 -17.17 -2.34
N GLY A 97 1.10 -17.43 -2.79
CA GLY A 97 2.16 -18.03 -1.98
C GLY A 97 2.65 -17.08 -0.89
N TYR A 98 3.52 -17.60 -0.02
CA TYR A 98 4.08 -16.81 1.09
C TYR A 98 4.79 -15.53 0.64
N TYR A 99 5.46 -15.58 -0.52
CA TYR A 99 6.19 -14.43 -1.07
C TYR A 99 5.30 -13.37 -1.73
N GLU A 100 4.01 -13.66 -1.90
CA GLU A 100 3.00 -12.76 -2.48
C GLU A 100 2.14 -12.10 -1.40
N ARG A 101 2.69 -11.90 -0.21
CA ARG A 101 2.00 -11.34 0.95
C ARG A 101 1.29 -10.02 0.67
N GLN A 102 1.86 -9.17 -0.16
CA GLN A 102 1.24 -7.90 -0.52
C GLN A 102 -0.14 -8.11 -1.15
N LEU A 103 -0.28 -9.02 -2.10
CA LEU A 103 -1.55 -9.30 -2.75
C LEU A 103 -2.55 -9.94 -1.79
N LYS A 104 -2.07 -10.90 -0.99
CA LYS A 104 -2.90 -11.55 0.03
C LYS A 104 -3.43 -10.56 1.07
N THR A 105 -2.60 -9.63 1.51
CA THR A 105 -3.00 -8.61 2.47
C THR A 105 -3.99 -7.63 1.84
N PHE A 106 -3.66 -7.08 0.68
CA PHE A 106 -4.56 -6.14 0.01
C PHE A 106 -5.88 -6.79 -0.41
N GLY A 107 -5.86 -8.05 -0.84
CA GLY A 107 -7.09 -8.79 -1.15
C GLY A 107 -8.02 -9.02 0.04
N ARG A 108 -7.52 -8.94 1.28
CA ARG A 108 -8.34 -9.03 2.49
C ARG A 108 -8.96 -7.71 2.92
N ILE A 109 -8.28 -6.60 2.64
CA ILE A 109 -8.66 -5.28 3.15
C ILE A 109 -9.28 -4.37 2.09
N SER A 110 -9.17 -4.71 0.81
CA SER A 110 -9.71 -3.94 -0.32
C SER A 110 -11.02 -4.55 -0.82
N GLU A 111 -11.88 -3.73 -1.41
CA GLU A 111 -13.06 -4.20 -2.14
C GLU A 111 -12.64 -4.85 -3.45
N GLU A 112 -11.76 -4.16 -4.21
CA GLU A 112 -11.14 -4.70 -5.43
C GLU A 112 -9.62 -4.54 -5.36
N ILE A 113 -8.90 -5.42 -6.04
CA ILE A 113 -7.45 -5.36 -6.16
C ILE A 113 -7.03 -5.55 -7.60
N GLN A 114 -6.12 -4.69 -8.05
CA GLN A 114 -5.44 -4.82 -9.33
C GLN A 114 -3.93 -4.96 -9.11
N TYR A 115 -3.28 -5.72 -9.96
CA TYR A 115 -1.84 -5.86 -9.96
C TYR A 115 -1.22 -5.42 -11.28
N TRP A 116 -0.24 -4.51 -11.20
CA TRP A 116 0.55 -4.09 -12.36
C TRP A 116 2.00 -4.55 -12.20
N ARG A 117 2.45 -5.35 -13.14
CA ARG A 117 3.86 -5.68 -13.25
C ARG A 117 4.57 -4.59 -14.04
N ALA A 118 5.29 -3.71 -13.35
CA ALA A 118 6.01 -2.62 -13.98
C ALA A 118 7.17 -2.10 -13.11
N ASP A 119 8.14 -1.44 -13.76
CA ASP A 119 9.14 -0.64 -13.06
C ASP A 119 8.46 0.54 -12.36
N ASN A 120 8.89 0.85 -11.14
CA ASN A 120 8.29 1.91 -10.32
C ASN A 120 8.28 3.27 -11.02
N ARG A 121 9.30 3.58 -11.81
CA ARG A 121 9.38 4.85 -12.56
C ARG A 121 8.29 4.92 -13.63
N ALA A 122 8.09 3.84 -14.36
CA ALA A 122 7.02 3.75 -15.36
C ALA A 122 5.64 3.85 -14.73
N VAL A 123 5.45 3.28 -13.54
CA VAL A 123 4.20 3.40 -12.78
C VAL A 123 3.92 4.85 -12.41
N TYR A 124 4.89 5.58 -11.84
CA TYR A 124 4.70 6.98 -11.47
C TYR A 124 4.42 7.87 -12.68
N GLU A 125 5.13 7.66 -13.78
CA GLU A 125 4.89 8.39 -15.01
C GLU A 125 3.48 8.15 -15.54
N ARG A 126 3.04 6.90 -15.58
CA ARG A 126 1.69 6.55 -16.05
C ARG A 126 0.60 7.10 -15.16
N LEU A 127 0.73 6.98 -13.85
CA LEU A 127 -0.23 7.54 -12.88
C LEU A 127 -0.32 9.07 -13.02
N TYR A 128 0.82 9.75 -13.18
CA TYR A 128 0.83 11.19 -13.40
C TYR A 128 0.05 11.57 -14.68
N GLN A 129 0.32 10.88 -15.79
CA GLN A 129 -0.39 11.11 -17.05
C GLN A 129 -1.90 10.92 -16.89
N MET A 130 -2.33 9.82 -16.28
CA MET A 130 -3.76 9.54 -16.05
C MET A 130 -4.45 10.63 -15.21
N ILE A 131 -3.79 11.12 -14.16
CA ILE A 131 -4.32 12.20 -13.33
C ILE A 131 -4.46 13.50 -14.14
N MET A 132 -3.46 13.83 -14.96
CA MET A 132 -3.49 15.04 -15.78
C MET A 132 -4.54 14.97 -16.91
N GLU A 133 -4.70 13.80 -17.53
CA GLU A 133 -5.75 13.55 -18.53
C GLU A 133 -7.16 13.65 -17.89
N GLY A 134 -7.35 13.05 -16.72
CA GLY A 134 -8.61 13.13 -15.98
C GLY A 134 -9.00 14.54 -15.56
N ARG A 135 -8.03 15.41 -15.24
CA ARG A 135 -8.28 16.82 -14.93
C ARG A 135 -8.76 17.59 -16.16
N LYS A 136 -8.12 17.40 -17.33
CA LYS A 136 -8.50 18.06 -18.58
C LYS A 136 -9.89 17.68 -19.07
N ASN A 137 -10.38 16.51 -18.73
CA ASN A 137 -11.71 16.05 -19.14
C ASN A 137 -12.82 16.54 -18.19
N ASN A 138 -12.48 17.14 -17.06
CA ASN A 138 -13.41 17.68 -16.06
C ASN A 138 -13.44 19.22 -16.02
N GLU A 139 -12.67 19.90 -16.86
CA GLU A 139 -12.71 21.34 -17.14
C GLU A 139 -13.51 21.60 -18.43
#